data_75a169f07c364524a6b3ba223ecea9be
#
_entry.id   75a169f07c364524a6b3ba223ecea9be
#
_cell.length_a   1.000
_cell.length_b   1.000
_cell.length_c   1.000
_cell.angle_alpha   90.00
_cell.angle_beta   90.00
_cell.angle_gamma   90.00
#
_symmetry.space_group_name_H-M   'P 1'
#
loop_
_entity.id
_entity.type
_entity.pdbx_description
1 polymer ?
#
loop_
_entity_poly.entity_id
_entity_poly.type
_entity_poly.pdbx_seq_one_letter_code
_entity_poly.pdbx_strand_id
1 'polypeptide(L)' 'MASNGMDHLVFGVSDLQHGIDLIEQRTDVRARFGGRHQGRGTHNALMGLGDRQYLEIIAPDPEQAGTPCSLISPI' A
#
# COMPACT_ATOMS: atom_id res chain seq x y z
N MET A 1 18.85 -9.19 5.23
CA MET A 1 19.46 -9.55 4.17
C MET A 1 19.36 -8.64 3.01
N ALA A 2 20.38 -8.48 2.39
CA ALA A 2 20.42 -7.54 1.31
C ALA A 2 19.73 -8.10 0.10
N SER A 3 19.11 -7.27 -0.67
CA SER A 3 18.58 -7.70 -1.93
C SER A 3 19.25 -6.89 -3.01
N ASN A 4 19.12 -7.35 -4.22
CA ASN A 4 19.74 -6.69 -5.34
C ASN A 4 18.96 -5.52 -5.86
N GLY A 5 17.84 -5.22 -5.27
CA GLY A 5 16.99 -4.14 -5.71
C GLY A 5 16.32 -3.48 -4.55
N MET A 6 15.21 -2.85 -4.80
CA MET A 6 14.46 -2.23 -3.73
C MET A 6 13.71 -3.28 -2.94
N ASP A 7 13.83 -3.18 -1.63
CA ASP A 7 13.02 -3.97 -0.73
C ASP A 7 11.79 -3.19 -0.38
N HIS A 8 10.67 -3.87 -0.18
CA HIS A 8 9.53 -3.15 0.33
C HIS A 8 8.72 -4.02 1.28
N LEU A 9 8.03 -3.34 2.18
CA LEU A 9 7.09 -3.95 3.09
C LEU A 9 5.70 -3.61 2.60
N VAL A 10 4.79 -4.55 2.75
CA VAL A 10 3.40 -4.33 2.33
C VAL A 10 2.53 -4.36 3.57
N PHE A 11 1.70 -3.35 3.72
CA PHE A 11 0.79 -3.22 4.84
C PHE A 11 -0.63 -3.13 4.30
N GLY A 12 -1.40 -4.19 4.49
CA GLY A 12 -2.77 -4.25 3.99
C GLY A 12 -3.73 -3.63 4.98
N VAL A 13 -4.61 -2.77 4.49
CA VAL A 13 -5.63 -2.13 5.32
C VAL A 13 -6.96 -2.16 4.59
N SER A 14 -8.04 -1.95 5.31
CA SER A 14 -9.36 -1.97 4.70
C SER A 14 -9.73 -0.64 4.07
N ASP A 15 -9.07 0.44 4.48
CA ASP A 15 -9.34 1.79 3.99
C ASP A 15 -8.01 2.50 3.83
N LEU A 16 -7.70 2.92 2.61
CA LEU A 16 -6.38 3.48 2.33
C LEU A 16 -6.12 4.78 3.10
N GLN A 17 -7.10 5.67 3.14
CA GLN A 17 -6.91 6.92 3.86
C GLN A 17 -6.64 6.67 5.33
N HIS A 18 -7.36 5.74 5.91
CA HIS A 18 -7.15 5.39 7.31
C HIS A 18 -5.73 4.83 7.52
N GLY A 19 -5.27 4.00 6.59
CA GLY A 19 -3.92 3.45 6.67
C GLY A 19 -2.86 4.52 6.57
N ILE A 20 -3.04 5.47 5.66
CA ILE A 20 -2.10 6.59 5.52
C ILE A 20 -2.07 7.39 6.82
N ASP A 21 -3.24 7.69 7.39
CA ASP A 21 -3.30 8.47 8.62
C ASP A 21 -2.65 7.74 9.79
N LEU A 22 -2.88 6.43 9.87
CA LEU A 22 -2.31 5.64 10.95
C LEU A 22 -0.79 5.63 10.88
N ILE A 23 -0.25 5.43 9.71
CA ILE A 23 1.20 5.42 9.55
C ILE A 23 1.79 6.79 9.85
N GLU A 24 1.10 7.85 9.43
CA GLU A 24 1.57 9.19 9.73
C GLU A 24 1.61 9.45 11.23
N GLN A 25 0.61 8.96 11.97
CA GLN A 25 0.60 9.12 13.42
C GLN A 25 1.78 8.42 14.08
N ARG A 26 2.23 7.34 13.47
CA ARG A 26 3.29 6.54 14.07
C ARG A 26 4.68 6.97 13.65
N THR A 27 4.81 7.59 12.50
CA THR A 27 6.12 7.88 11.93
C THR A 27 6.36 9.36 11.66
N ASP A 28 5.33 10.20 11.74
CA ASP A 28 5.36 11.59 11.34
C ASP A 28 5.64 11.76 9.86
N VAL A 29 5.48 10.71 9.07
CA VAL A 29 5.70 10.77 7.63
C VAL A 29 4.41 10.36 6.94
N ARG A 30 3.97 11.17 5.99
CA ARG A 30 2.76 10.88 5.25
C ARG A 30 3.08 10.15 3.97
N ALA A 31 2.49 8.98 3.79
CA ALA A 31 2.64 8.22 2.56
C ALA A 31 1.92 8.94 1.43
N ARG A 32 2.44 8.79 0.21
CA ARG A 32 1.87 9.41 -0.97
C ARG A 32 1.02 8.41 -1.71
N PHE A 33 -0.13 8.87 -2.22
CA PHE A 33 -0.96 8.01 -3.05
C PHE A 33 -0.15 7.54 -4.25
N GLY A 34 -0.07 6.23 -4.44
CA GLY A 34 0.73 5.68 -5.52
C GLY A 34 -0.05 5.39 -6.78
N GLY A 35 -1.25 4.87 -6.63
CA GLY A 35 -2.06 4.57 -7.80
C GLY A 35 -2.99 3.41 -7.57
N ARG A 36 -3.69 3.03 -8.62
CA ARG A 36 -4.60 1.91 -8.61
C ARG A 36 -3.99 0.72 -9.30
N HIS A 37 -4.29 -0.45 -8.77
CA HIS A 37 -3.93 -1.68 -9.45
C HIS A 37 -5.12 -2.10 -10.30
N GLN A 38 -5.12 -1.65 -11.55
CA GLN A 38 -6.24 -1.90 -12.45
C GLN A 38 -6.52 -3.39 -12.56
N GLY A 39 -7.79 -3.74 -12.44
CA GLY A 39 -8.19 -5.13 -12.55
C GLY A 39 -7.98 -5.96 -11.29
N ARG A 40 -7.37 -5.39 -10.27
CA ARG A 40 -7.12 -6.10 -9.01
C ARG A 40 -7.98 -5.62 -7.86
N GLY A 41 -8.69 -4.53 -8.05
CA GLY A 41 -9.57 -4.01 -7.01
C GLY A 41 -8.86 -3.36 -5.85
N THR A 42 -7.58 -2.96 -6.03
CA THR A 42 -6.81 -2.34 -4.97
C THR A 42 -6.16 -1.05 -5.42
N HIS A 43 -5.81 -0.24 -4.47
CA HIS A 43 -4.99 0.94 -4.71
C HIS A 43 -4.00 1.07 -3.55
N ASN A 44 -3.00 1.92 -3.71
CA ASN A 44 -1.93 1.97 -2.73
C ASN A 44 -1.40 3.37 -2.46
N ALA A 45 -0.62 3.47 -1.39
CA ALA A 45 0.18 4.64 -1.08
C ALA A 45 1.58 4.17 -0.73
N LEU A 46 2.56 5.02 -0.99
CA LEU A 46 3.96 4.64 -0.83
C LEU A 46 4.68 5.62 0.07
N MET A 47 5.63 5.10 0.83
CA MET A 47 6.43 5.91 1.74
C MET A 47 7.85 5.36 1.75
N GLY A 48 8.84 6.22 1.52
CA GLY A 48 10.23 5.81 1.58
C GLY A 48 10.68 5.54 2.99
N LEU A 49 11.48 4.51 3.18
CA LEU A 49 12.00 4.13 4.48
C LEU A 49 13.53 4.29 4.55
N GLY A 50 14.14 4.81 3.50
CA GLY A 50 15.57 4.95 3.43
C GLY A 50 16.08 4.38 2.14
N ASP A 51 17.37 4.06 2.10
CA ASP A 51 17.98 3.55 0.89
C ASP A 51 17.34 2.25 0.46
N ARG A 52 16.79 2.23 -0.73
CA ARG A 52 16.29 1.00 -1.35
C ARG A 52 15.18 0.32 -0.56
N GLN A 53 14.47 1.08 0.26
CA GLN A 53 13.37 0.51 1.03
C GLN A 53 12.17 1.42 0.97
N TYR A 54 10.99 0.83 0.94
CA TYR A 54 9.77 1.62 1.02
C TYR A 54 8.64 0.77 1.61
N LEU A 55 7.64 1.47 2.09
CA LEU A 55 6.43 0.84 2.61
C LEU A 55 5.31 1.07 1.62
N GLU A 56 4.62 0.01 1.27
CA GLU A 56 3.43 0.10 0.44
C GLU A 56 2.21 -0.17 1.31
N ILE A 57 1.31 0.80 1.39
CA ILE A 57 0.03 0.63 2.06
C ILE A 57 -0.97 0.29 0.97
N ILE A 58 -1.63 -0.84 1.09
CA ILE A 58 -2.53 -1.32 0.05
C ILE A 58 -3.91 -1.57 0.65
N ALA A 59 -4.94 -1.22 -0.07
CA ALA A 59 -6.31 -1.34 0.40
C ALA A 59 -7.25 -1.60 -0.78
N PRO A 60 -8.45 -2.13 -0.51
CA PRO A 60 -9.46 -2.24 -1.56
C PRO A 60 -9.78 -0.88 -2.14
N ASP A 61 -9.96 -0.84 -3.45
CA ASP A 61 -10.23 0.40 -4.17
C ASP A 61 -11.73 0.51 -4.42
N PRO A 62 -12.42 1.44 -3.77
CA PRO A 62 -13.86 1.57 -3.97
C PRO A 62 -14.26 1.97 -5.38
N GLU A 63 -13.31 2.54 -6.14
CA GLU A 63 -13.59 2.88 -7.53
C GLU A 63 -13.64 1.66 -8.43
N GLN A 64 -13.21 0.52 -7.93
CA GLN A 64 -13.26 -0.72 -8.66
C GLN A 64 -14.28 -1.68 -8.04
N ALA A 65 -15.38 -1.12 -7.59
CA ALA A 65 -16.44 -1.92 -6.98
C ALA A 65 -16.87 -3.02 -7.96
N GLY A 66 -17.02 -4.23 -7.46
CA GLY A 66 -17.36 -5.36 -8.30
C GLY A 66 -16.16 -6.17 -8.75
N THR A 67 -14.94 -5.62 -8.62
CA THR A 67 -13.74 -6.36 -8.97
C THR A 67 -13.24 -7.08 -7.72
N PRO A 68 -12.94 -8.38 -7.80
CA PRO A 68 -12.42 -9.06 -6.62
C PRO A 68 -11.15 -8.39 -6.13
N CYS A 69 -11.03 -8.25 -4.82
CA CYS A 69 -9.87 -7.61 -4.22
C CYS A 69 -8.76 -8.63 -4.06
N SER A 70 -7.64 -8.40 -4.75
CA SER A 70 -6.53 -9.34 -4.69
C SER A 70 -5.78 -9.27 -3.37
N LEU A 71 -6.06 -8.26 -2.56
CA LEU A 71 -5.42 -8.12 -1.26
C LEU A 71 -5.71 -9.31 -0.36
N ILE A 72 -6.95 -9.79 -0.39
CA ILE A 72 -7.35 -10.90 0.46
C ILE A 72 -7.52 -12.18 -0.31
N SER A 73 -7.19 -12.17 -1.58
CA SER A 73 -7.29 -13.36 -2.37
C SER A 73 -6.19 -14.32 -1.97
N PRO A 74 -6.50 -15.56 -1.74
CA PRO A 74 -5.47 -16.51 -1.36
C PRO A 74 -4.54 -16.83 -2.50
N ILE A 75 -4.94 -16.58 -3.65
CA ILE A 75 -4.23 -16.86 -4.84
C ILE A 75 -3.44 -17.95 -4.92
#